data_2946f8c3b834a129d47cc55f4bbd4e1c
#
_entry.id   2946f8c3b834a129d47cc55f4bbd4e1c
#
_cell.length_a   1.000
_cell.length_b   1.000
_cell.length_c   1.000
_cell.angle_alpha   90.00
_cell.angle_beta   90.00
_cell.angle_gamma   90.00
#
_symmetry.space_group_name_H-M   'P 1'
#
loop_
_entity.id
_entity.type
_entity.pdbx_description
1 polymer ?
#
loop_
_entity_poly.entity_id
_entity_poly.type
_entity_poly.pdbx_seq_one_letter_code
_entity_poly.pdbx_strand_id
1 'polypeptide(L)'
;TASVVRRLFAPQGILHGSVPKFEQYGTCPFAFFARYGLQLEARQRYRFVAPDLGLLVHGALKYMGDALLREGKQWRDLEMRQIPEYCRQATEVTAPSVRQDILMSNAYFRHIKERLIQTLIRTVRRLREFSEVSNFQMKGLEIAFGGKNGVWEPLQFTLPSGGKVSI
;
A
#
# COMPACT_ATOMS: atom_id res chain seq x y z
N THR A 1 -21.44 -24.82 15.79
CA THR A 1 -20.69 -23.55 16.00
C THR A 1 -19.22 -23.69 15.57
N ALA A 2 -18.47 -24.69 16.09
CA ALA A 2 -17.07 -24.93 15.70
C ALA A 2 -16.91 -25.30 14.21
N SER A 3 -17.84 -26.01 13.62
CA SER A 3 -17.84 -26.39 12.21
C SER A 3 -18.00 -25.21 11.28
N VAL A 4 -18.80 -24.21 11.65
CA VAL A 4 -18.98 -22.96 10.88
C VAL A 4 -17.69 -22.14 10.89
N VAL A 5 -17.06 -21.99 12.05
CA VAL A 5 -15.80 -21.25 12.20
C VAL A 5 -14.70 -21.90 11.36
N ARG A 6 -14.54 -23.21 11.42
CA ARG A 6 -13.56 -23.93 10.58
C ARG A 6 -13.81 -23.72 9.10
N ARG A 7 -15.07 -23.81 8.66
CA ARG A 7 -15.42 -23.60 7.23
C ARG A 7 -15.14 -22.19 6.74
N LEU A 8 -15.36 -21.16 7.58
CA LEU A 8 -15.15 -19.76 7.22
C LEU A 8 -13.68 -19.32 7.26
N PHE A 9 -12.92 -19.79 8.25
CA PHE A 9 -11.60 -19.24 8.52
C PHE A 9 -10.44 -20.21 8.31
N ALA A 10 -10.71 -21.52 8.32
CA ALA A 10 -9.69 -22.55 8.13
C ALA A 10 -10.19 -23.66 7.19
N PRO A 11 -10.58 -23.35 5.93
CA PRO A 11 -10.89 -24.37 4.96
C PRO A 11 -9.66 -25.27 4.79
N GLN A 12 -9.86 -26.58 4.79
CA GLN A 12 -8.79 -27.59 4.75
C GLN A 12 -7.87 -27.62 6.00
N GLY A 13 -8.30 -27.05 7.13
CA GLY A 13 -7.55 -27.05 8.39
C GLY A 13 -6.38 -26.06 8.46
N ILE A 14 -6.20 -25.22 7.45
CA ILE A 14 -5.17 -24.18 7.42
C ILE A 14 -5.83 -22.82 7.62
N LEU A 15 -5.35 -22.05 8.61
CA LEU A 15 -5.78 -20.68 8.84
C LEU A 15 -4.93 -19.73 7.99
N HIS A 16 -5.56 -19.11 7.00
CA HIS A 16 -4.94 -18.07 6.20
C HIS A 16 -5.30 -16.68 6.72
N GLY A 17 -4.29 -15.83 6.90
CA GLY A 17 -4.50 -14.48 7.38
C GLY A 17 -3.27 -13.60 7.18
N SER A 18 -3.47 -12.30 7.40
CA SER A 18 -2.40 -11.31 7.49
C SER A 18 -2.23 -10.87 8.94
N VAL A 19 -1.08 -10.30 9.28
CA VAL A 19 -0.81 -9.78 10.62
C VAL A 19 -1.93 -8.85 11.10
N PRO A 20 -2.38 -7.83 10.33
CA PRO A 20 -3.48 -6.96 10.75
C PRO A 20 -4.80 -7.70 11.00
N LYS A 21 -5.03 -8.80 10.30
CA LYS A 21 -6.23 -9.64 10.52
C LYS A 21 -6.19 -10.32 11.87
N PHE A 22 -5.03 -10.82 12.28
CA PHE A 22 -4.86 -11.45 13.60
C PHE A 22 -4.88 -10.42 14.73
N GLU A 23 -4.26 -9.26 14.54
CA GLU A 23 -4.32 -8.14 15.48
C GLU A 23 -5.75 -7.67 15.71
N GLN A 24 -6.56 -7.59 14.66
CA GLN A 24 -7.98 -7.23 14.81
C GLN A 24 -8.76 -8.25 15.60
N TYR A 25 -8.48 -9.55 15.44
CA TYR A 25 -9.08 -10.58 16.27
C TYR A 25 -8.69 -10.44 17.74
N GLY A 26 -7.43 -10.20 18.03
CA GLY A 26 -6.92 -9.94 19.39
C GLY A 26 -7.56 -8.72 20.05
N THR A 27 -7.82 -7.67 19.26
CA THR A 27 -8.43 -6.43 19.74
C THR A 27 -9.93 -6.58 19.98
N CYS A 28 -10.67 -7.17 19.03
CA CYS A 28 -12.10 -7.37 19.13
C CYS A 28 -12.58 -8.52 18.20
N PRO A 29 -12.85 -9.71 18.74
CA PRO A 29 -13.35 -10.85 17.97
C PRO A 29 -14.67 -10.58 17.24
N PHE A 30 -15.56 -9.75 17.81
CA PHE A 30 -16.81 -9.37 17.15
C PHE A 30 -16.57 -8.51 15.92
N ALA A 31 -15.71 -7.49 16.02
CA ALA A 31 -15.35 -6.66 14.87
C ALA A 31 -14.65 -7.48 13.77
N PHE A 32 -13.80 -8.43 14.16
CA PHE A 32 -13.20 -9.39 13.24
C PHE A 32 -14.27 -10.25 12.53
N PHE A 33 -15.20 -10.81 13.25
CA PHE A 33 -16.28 -11.62 12.66
C PHE A 33 -17.17 -10.79 11.73
N ALA A 34 -17.56 -9.58 12.14
CA ALA A 34 -18.34 -8.68 11.30
C ALA A 34 -17.65 -8.36 9.98
N ARG A 35 -16.34 -8.05 10.02
CA ARG A 35 -15.57 -7.69 8.84
C ARG A 35 -15.19 -8.87 7.95
N TYR A 36 -14.69 -9.95 8.53
CA TYR A 36 -14.12 -11.08 7.78
C TYR A 36 -15.05 -12.30 7.68
N GLY A 37 -15.98 -12.45 8.60
CA GLY A 37 -16.99 -13.52 8.56
C GLY A 37 -18.25 -13.11 7.81
N LEU A 38 -18.81 -11.95 8.15
CA LEU A 38 -20.01 -11.41 7.52
C LEU A 38 -19.70 -10.50 6.32
N GLN A 39 -18.43 -10.11 6.12
CA GLN A 39 -17.97 -9.21 5.05
C GLN A 39 -18.73 -7.87 5.04
N LEU A 40 -19.06 -7.36 6.24
CA LEU A 40 -19.74 -6.09 6.35
C LEU A 40 -18.76 -4.96 6.00
N GLU A 41 -19.18 -4.13 5.06
CA GLU A 41 -18.45 -2.92 4.67
C GLU A 41 -19.15 -1.68 5.23
N ALA A 42 -18.37 -0.74 5.77
CA ALA A 42 -18.90 0.55 6.16
C ALA A 42 -19.39 1.32 4.92
N ARG A 43 -20.57 1.95 5.04
CA ARG A 43 -21.09 2.80 3.96
C ARG A 43 -20.07 3.86 3.57
N GLN A 44 -19.62 3.82 2.33
CA GLN A 44 -18.68 4.80 1.81
C GLN A 44 -19.31 6.20 1.83
N ARG A 45 -18.74 7.10 2.64
CA ARG A 45 -19.04 8.52 2.54
C ARG A 45 -18.09 9.14 1.52
N TYR A 46 -18.61 9.89 0.56
CA TYR A 46 -17.82 10.70 -0.36
C TYR A 46 -17.09 11.81 0.41
N ARG A 47 -16.02 11.45 1.09
CA ARG A 47 -15.21 12.37 1.88
C ARG A 47 -13.75 11.96 1.72
N PHE A 48 -12.93 12.91 1.32
CA PHE A 48 -11.49 12.72 1.26
C PHE A 48 -10.93 12.66 2.68
N VAL A 49 -10.24 11.58 3.01
CA VAL A 49 -9.71 11.32 4.36
C VAL A 49 -8.20 11.08 4.31
N ALA A 50 -7.55 11.17 5.47
CA ALA A 50 -6.08 11.01 5.56
C ALA A 50 -5.52 9.76 4.86
N PRO A 51 -6.13 8.57 4.91
CA PRO A 51 -5.70 7.41 4.13
C PRO A 51 -5.64 7.64 2.62
N ASP A 52 -6.54 8.46 2.05
CA ASP A 52 -6.55 8.75 0.62
C ASP A 52 -5.29 9.56 0.20
N LEU A 53 -4.81 10.44 1.10
CA LEU A 53 -3.54 11.15 0.91
C LEU A 53 -2.36 10.17 0.87
N GLY A 54 -2.36 9.20 1.79
CA GLY A 54 -1.36 8.13 1.81
C GLY A 54 -1.35 7.34 0.50
N LEU A 55 -2.51 6.89 0.04
CA LEU A 55 -2.65 6.15 -1.21
C LEU A 55 -2.12 6.94 -2.42
N LEU A 56 -2.38 8.26 -2.48
CA LEU A 56 -1.89 9.10 -3.56
C LEU A 56 -0.36 9.20 -3.54
N VAL A 57 0.24 9.46 -2.37
CA VAL A 57 1.70 9.55 -2.22
C VAL A 57 2.36 8.22 -2.56
N HIS A 58 1.83 7.10 -2.05
CA HIS A 58 2.31 5.76 -2.37
C HIS A 58 2.21 5.46 -3.87
N GLY A 59 1.07 5.74 -4.47
CA GLY A 59 0.86 5.53 -5.91
C GLY A 59 1.83 6.35 -6.76
N ALA A 60 2.04 7.63 -6.41
CA ALA A 60 2.97 8.50 -7.13
C ALA A 60 4.42 8.03 -6.98
N LEU A 61 4.87 7.68 -5.76
CA LEU A 61 6.22 7.12 -5.53
C LEU A 61 6.41 5.81 -6.28
N LYS A 62 5.41 4.92 -6.25
CA LYS A 62 5.44 3.68 -7.00
C LYS A 62 5.56 3.93 -8.50
N TYR A 63 4.72 4.81 -9.06
CA TYR A 63 4.78 5.18 -10.47
C TYR A 63 6.17 5.66 -10.89
N MET A 64 6.77 6.58 -10.10
CA MET A 64 8.11 7.10 -10.36
C MET A 64 9.19 6.02 -10.24
N GLY A 65 9.14 5.21 -9.21
CA GLY A 65 10.11 4.15 -8.99
C GLY A 65 10.03 3.04 -10.03
N ASP A 66 8.82 2.63 -10.45
CA ASP A 66 8.62 1.66 -11.53
C ASP A 66 9.15 2.21 -12.87
N ALA A 67 9.02 3.54 -13.11
CA ALA A 67 9.59 4.17 -14.29
C ALA A 67 11.12 4.14 -14.27
N LEU A 68 11.74 4.48 -13.14
CA LEU A 68 13.19 4.39 -12.96
C LEU A 68 13.71 2.98 -13.16
N LEU A 69 13.06 1.98 -12.55
CA LEU A 69 13.46 0.57 -12.69
C LEU A 69 13.39 0.09 -14.14
N ARG A 70 12.35 0.48 -14.88
CA ARG A 70 12.24 0.15 -16.33
C ARG A 70 13.37 0.74 -17.18
N GLU A 71 13.89 1.90 -16.77
CA GLU A 71 15.02 2.55 -17.42
C GLU A 71 16.38 2.09 -16.88
N GLY A 72 16.41 1.14 -15.94
CA GLY A 72 17.64 0.70 -15.28
C GLY A 72 18.26 1.75 -14.36
N LYS A 73 17.48 2.75 -13.95
CA LYS A 73 17.91 3.88 -13.12
C LYS A 73 17.57 3.69 -11.65
N GLN A 74 18.25 4.46 -10.81
CA GLN A 74 18.01 4.56 -9.37
C GLN A 74 17.60 6.00 -9.01
N TRP A 75 17.15 6.24 -7.77
CA TRP A 75 16.78 7.58 -7.32
C TRP A 75 17.91 8.62 -7.48
N ARG A 76 19.19 8.20 -7.30
CA ARG A 76 20.37 9.06 -7.48
C ARG A 76 20.55 9.57 -8.90
N ASP A 77 20.00 8.88 -9.89
CA ASP A 77 20.15 9.23 -11.30
C ASP A 77 19.16 10.31 -11.75
N LEU A 78 18.21 10.71 -10.87
CA LEU A 78 17.30 11.80 -11.13
C LEU A 78 18.02 13.16 -11.06
N GLU A 79 17.84 13.99 -12.07
CA GLU A 79 18.31 15.37 -12.02
C GLU A 79 17.43 16.21 -11.08
N MET A 80 18.06 16.96 -10.16
CA MET A 80 17.35 17.79 -9.17
C MET A 80 16.32 18.73 -9.78
N ARG A 81 16.63 19.31 -10.94
CA ARG A 81 15.74 20.24 -11.67
C ARG A 81 14.49 19.55 -12.24
N GLN A 82 14.55 18.25 -12.51
CA GLN A 82 13.44 17.49 -13.09
C GLN A 82 12.48 16.96 -12.03
N ILE A 83 12.92 16.84 -10.78
CA ILE A 83 12.10 16.26 -9.67
C ILE A 83 10.72 16.93 -9.55
N PRO A 84 10.56 18.28 -9.57
CA PRO A 84 9.25 18.90 -9.44
C PRO A 84 8.27 18.49 -10.55
N GLU A 85 8.76 18.40 -11.78
CA GLU A 85 7.93 18.03 -12.92
C GLU A 85 7.56 16.55 -12.88
N TYR A 86 8.51 15.67 -12.55
CA TYR A 86 8.25 14.25 -12.34
C TYR A 86 7.19 14.01 -11.25
N CYS A 87 7.27 14.76 -10.13
CA CYS A 87 6.28 14.65 -9.05
C CYS A 87 4.90 15.12 -9.49
N ARG A 88 4.79 16.18 -10.28
CA ARG A 88 3.51 16.64 -10.85
C ARG A 88 2.91 15.57 -11.76
N GLN A 89 3.68 15.11 -12.73
CA GLN A 89 3.23 14.07 -13.65
C GLN A 89 2.79 12.80 -12.92
N ALA A 90 3.58 12.30 -11.96
CA ALA A 90 3.23 11.15 -11.16
C ALA A 90 1.91 11.35 -10.39
N THR A 91 1.73 12.55 -9.80
CA THR A 91 0.50 12.88 -9.08
C THR A 91 -0.71 12.94 -10.02
N GLU A 92 -0.56 13.49 -11.22
CA GLU A 92 -1.65 13.57 -12.20
C GLU A 92 -2.08 12.22 -12.75
N VAL A 93 -1.11 11.34 -12.99
CA VAL A 93 -1.40 9.96 -13.42
C VAL A 93 -2.10 9.15 -12.35
N THR A 94 -1.75 9.36 -11.07
CA THR A 94 -2.28 8.56 -9.97
C THR A 94 -3.54 9.17 -9.30
N ALA A 95 -3.75 10.48 -9.42
CA ALA A 95 -4.91 11.15 -8.84
C ALA A 95 -6.28 10.56 -9.24
N PRO A 96 -6.54 10.19 -10.51
CA PRO A 96 -7.82 9.60 -10.92
C PRO A 96 -8.13 8.27 -10.22
N SER A 97 -7.12 7.51 -9.82
CA SER A 97 -7.30 6.23 -9.11
C SER A 97 -7.74 6.40 -7.66
N VAL A 98 -7.63 7.61 -7.10
CA VAL A 98 -8.01 7.92 -5.73
C VAL A 98 -9.37 8.60 -5.71
N ARG A 99 -10.41 7.82 -5.34
CA ARG A 99 -11.80 8.27 -5.17
C ARG A 99 -12.38 9.10 -6.33
N GLN A 100 -12.29 8.59 -7.56
CA GLN A 100 -13.04 9.12 -8.70
C GLN A 100 -12.89 10.63 -8.90
N ASP A 101 -11.67 11.12 -9.05
CA ASP A 101 -11.34 12.51 -9.38
C ASP A 101 -11.78 13.59 -8.34
N ILE A 102 -12.06 13.22 -7.10
CA ILE A 102 -12.40 14.17 -6.04
C ILE A 102 -11.36 15.29 -5.93
N LEU A 103 -10.07 14.98 -6.15
CA LEU A 103 -8.99 15.95 -6.10
C LEU A 103 -9.09 17.09 -7.14
N MET A 104 -9.91 16.90 -8.17
CA MET A 104 -10.16 17.91 -9.21
C MET A 104 -11.46 18.68 -8.98
N SER A 105 -12.32 18.27 -8.04
CA SER A 105 -13.70 18.72 -7.92
C SER A 105 -13.87 20.15 -7.43
N ASN A 106 -12.97 20.68 -6.61
CA ASN A 106 -13.08 22.06 -6.10
C ASN A 106 -11.71 22.68 -5.72
N ALA A 107 -11.72 23.98 -5.39
CA ALA A 107 -10.51 24.73 -5.04
C ALA A 107 -9.78 24.20 -3.80
N TYR A 108 -10.51 23.69 -2.80
CA TYR A 108 -9.93 23.10 -1.59
C TYR A 108 -9.11 21.84 -1.91
N PHE A 109 -9.66 20.95 -2.73
CA PHE A 109 -8.95 19.73 -3.12
C PHE A 109 -7.77 20.00 -4.06
N ARG A 110 -7.88 21.01 -4.92
CA ARG A 110 -6.73 21.46 -5.73
C ARG A 110 -5.58 21.98 -4.85
N HIS A 111 -5.90 22.72 -3.79
CA HIS A 111 -4.90 23.17 -2.82
C HIS A 111 -4.23 21.98 -2.08
N ILE A 112 -5.01 20.98 -1.65
CA ILE A 112 -4.48 19.76 -1.05
C ILE A 112 -3.54 19.04 -2.02
N LYS A 113 -3.94 18.87 -3.28
CA LYS A 113 -3.10 18.26 -4.33
C LYS A 113 -1.75 18.99 -4.44
N GLU A 114 -1.75 20.32 -4.49
CA GLU A 114 -0.50 21.09 -4.57
C GLU A 114 0.39 20.90 -3.34
N ARG A 115 -0.17 20.88 -2.14
CA ARG A 115 0.59 20.58 -0.91
C ARG A 115 1.17 19.17 -0.92
N LEU A 116 0.46 18.21 -1.48
CA LEU A 116 0.95 16.83 -1.66
C LEU A 116 2.13 16.79 -2.64
N ILE A 117 2.04 17.49 -3.76
CA ILE A 117 3.14 17.61 -4.72
C ILE A 117 4.38 18.16 -4.02
N GLN A 118 4.26 19.21 -3.20
CA GLN A 118 5.38 19.77 -2.45
C GLN A 118 5.97 18.77 -1.44
N THR A 119 5.12 17.97 -0.81
CA THR A 119 5.57 16.89 0.09
C THR A 119 6.31 15.81 -0.70
N LEU A 120 5.77 15.40 -1.84
CA LEU A 120 6.38 14.40 -2.72
C LEU A 120 7.75 14.86 -3.23
N ILE A 121 7.88 16.13 -3.64
CA ILE A 121 9.16 16.73 -4.06
C ILE A 121 10.21 16.62 -2.96
N ARG A 122 9.83 16.95 -1.70
CA ARG A 122 10.75 16.82 -0.55
C ARG A 122 11.14 15.38 -0.30
N THR A 123 10.18 14.46 -0.39
CA THR A 123 10.43 13.03 -0.20
C THR A 123 11.38 12.48 -1.26
N VAL A 124 11.14 12.80 -2.53
CA VAL A 124 11.98 12.32 -3.64
C VAL A 124 13.40 12.91 -3.57
N ARG A 125 13.54 14.16 -3.16
CA ARG A 125 14.88 14.75 -2.91
C ARG A 125 15.63 13.98 -1.83
N ARG A 126 14.96 13.63 -0.73
CA ARG A 126 15.56 12.83 0.35
C ARG A 126 15.89 11.40 -0.10
N LEU A 127 15.04 10.76 -0.87
CA LEU A 127 15.33 9.44 -1.47
C LEU A 127 16.56 9.50 -2.40
N ARG A 128 16.67 10.55 -3.18
CA ARG A 128 17.84 10.79 -4.03
C ARG A 128 19.11 10.94 -3.19
N GLU A 129 19.12 11.88 -2.22
CA GLU A 129 20.25 12.10 -1.31
C GLU A 129 20.65 10.80 -0.59
N PHE A 130 19.69 10.03 -0.07
CA PHE A 130 19.95 8.74 0.55
C PHE A 130 20.56 7.74 -0.44
N SER A 131 20.04 7.70 -1.67
CA SER A 131 20.54 6.80 -2.72
C SER A 131 21.95 7.16 -3.20
N GLU A 132 22.40 8.42 -3.02
CA GLU A 132 23.77 8.86 -3.34
C GLU A 132 24.80 8.34 -2.31
N VAL A 133 24.44 8.37 -1.03
CA VAL A 133 25.36 7.96 0.07
C VAL A 133 25.24 6.49 0.44
N SER A 134 24.21 5.81 -0.03
CA SER A 134 23.89 4.43 0.30
C SER A 134 24.36 3.48 -0.80
N ASN A 135 24.84 2.30 -0.41
CA ASN A 135 25.12 1.18 -1.32
C ASN A 135 23.84 0.38 -1.68
N PHE A 136 22.69 0.74 -1.11
CA PHE A 136 21.44 0.07 -1.43
C PHE A 136 20.96 0.43 -2.84
N GLN A 137 20.45 -0.58 -3.54
CA GLN A 137 19.84 -0.45 -4.85
C GLN A 137 18.36 -0.85 -4.77
N MET A 138 17.51 -0.05 -5.36
CA MET A 138 16.10 -0.39 -5.52
C MET A 138 15.99 -1.58 -6.48
N LYS A 139 15.35 -2.67 -6.03
CA LYS A 139 15.12 -3.90 -6.83
C LYS A 139 13.65 -4.07 -7.18
N GLY A 140 12.76 -3.44 -6.45
CA GLY A 140 11.33 -3.49 -6.66
C GLY A 140 10.60 -2.60 -5.67
N LEU A 141 9.31 -2.38 -5.91
CA LEU A 141 8.44 -1.55 -5.10
C LEU A 141 7.19 -2.32 -4.74
N GLU A 142 6.77 -2.25 -3.47
CA GLU A 142 5.57 -2.93 -2.98
C GLU A 142 5.52 -4.42 -3.38
N ILE A 143 6.64 -5.13 -3.19
CA ILE A 143 6.75 -6.54 -3.54
C ILE A 143 5.82 -7.35 -2.63
N ALA A 144 4.87 -8.06 -3.24
CA ALA A 144 3.97 -8.94 -2.51
C ALA A 144 4.65 -10.27 -2.15
N PHE A 145 4.46 -10.69 -0.91
CA PHE A 145 4.83 -12.01 -0.41
C PHE A 145 3.59 -12.92 -0.40
N GLY A 146 3.76 -14.14 -0.83
CA GLY A 146 2.68 -15.11 -0.80
C GLY A 146 1.50 -14.81 -1.72
N GLY A 147 0.44 -15.65 -1.62
CA GLY A 147 -0.76 -15.50 -2.42
C GLY A 147 -0.56 -15.85 -3.91
N LYS A 148 -1.63 -15.70 -4.71
CA LYS A 148 -1.62 -16.07 -6.14
C LYS A 148 -0.71 -15.19 -7.01
N ASN A 149 -0.41 -13.98 -6.57
CA ASN A 149 0.38 -12.97 -7.30
C ASN A 149 1.66 -12.57 -6.57
N GLY A 150 2.05 -13.29 -5.50
CA GLY A 150 3.27 -13.03 -4.76
C GLY A 150 4.50 -13.38 -5.60
N VAL A 151 5.45 -12.44 -5.69
CA VAL A 151 6.75 -12.68 -6.33
C VAL A 151 7.64 -13.56 -5.44
N TRP A 152 7.38 -13.54 -4.15
CA TRP A 152 8.13 -14.27 -3.13
C TRP A 152 7.20 -15.22 -2.38
N GLU A 153 7.77 -16.34 -1.91
CA GLU A 153 7.02 -17.34 -1.17
C GLU A 153 6.47 -16.77 0.14
N PRO A 154 5.29 -17.25 0.59
CA PRO A 154 4.72 -16.83 1.86
C PRO A 154 5.59 -17.31 3.03
N LEU A 155 5.65 -16.52 4.08
CA LEU A 155 6.24 -16.96 5.35
C LEU A 155 5.35 -18.04 5.98
N GLN A 156 5.94 -19.20 6.27
CA GLN A 156 5.23 -20.32 6.89
C GLN A 156 5.76 -20.60 8.29
N PHE A 157 4.86 -20.74 9.23
CA PHE A 157 5.16 -21.10 10.61
C PHE A 157 4.39 -22.35 11.03
N THR A 158 5.05 -23.23 11.78
CA THR A 158 4.37 -24.36 12.43
C THR A 158 4.18 -24.02 13.90
N LEU A 159 2.94 -24.05 14.35
CA LEU A 159 2.59 -23.83 15.74
C LEU A 159 3.01 -25.03 16.60
N PRO A 160 3.25 -24.86 17.92
CA PRO A 160 3.53 -25.98 18.83
C PRO A 160 2.43 -27.04 18.85
N SER A 161 1.21 -26.68 18.50
CA SER A 161 0.04 -27.58 18.36
C SER A 161 0.03 -28.37 17.04
N GLY A 162 1.04 -28.23 16.18
CA GLY A 162 1.11 -28.87 14.86
C GLY A 162 0.36 -28.16 13.75
N GLY A 163 -0.37 -27.06 14.04
CA GLY A 163 -1.04 -26.23 13.03
C GLY A 163 -0.04 -25.44 12.18
N LYS A 164 -0.36 -25.23 10.89
CA LYS A 164 0.44 -24.39 9.99
C LYS A 164 -0.21 -23.02 9.81
N VAL A 165 0.59 -21.96 9.86
CA VAL A 165 0.21 -20.58 9.56
C VAL A 165 1.00 -20.12 8.36
N SER A 166 0.34 -19.52 7.37
CA SER A 166 0.95 -18.90 6.19
C SER A 166 0.57 -17.41 6.14
N ILE A 167 1.57 -16.54 6.00
CA ILE A 167 1.41 -15.08 5.94
C ILE A 167 1.94 -14.58 4.60
#